data_718247b074107fc1ce3731476c1bddf4
#
_entry.id   718247b074107fc1ce3731476c1bddf4
#
_cell.length_a   1.000
_cell.length_b   1.000
_cell.length_c   1.000
_cell.angle_alpha   90.00
_cell.angle_beta   90.00
_cell.angle_gamma   90.00
#
_symmetry.space_group_name_H-M   'P 1'
#
loop_
_entity.id
_entity.type
_entity.pdbx_description
1 polymer ?
#
loop_
_entity_poly.entity_id
_entity_poly.type
_entity_poly.pdbx_seq_one_letter_code
_entity_poly.pdbx_strand_id
1 'polypeptide(L)'
;TAHTLSLHDALPISITEPEPLISEFSRLVGIDGKSKMSKSLNNCIYLIDNQEEVNKKVMKMFTDPNRTSPDIPGKVEGNPVFIYHDIFNQNKSEVDEFKDRYKKGKIGDVEIKKSLAKSLNLFLEPIRERRLQLKKNRSEIFDIIIDGSTRARKLAKENIDRIKDSMKINFKEI
;
A
#
# COMPACT_ATOMS: atom_id res chain seq x y z
N THR A 1 -6.84 3.35 51.65
CA THR A 1 -6.44 4.22 50.53
C THR A 1 -6.61 3.40 49.25
N ALA A 2 -7.73 3.62 48.57
CA ALA A 2 -7.95 3.00 47.25
C ALA A 2 -6.95 3.62 46.26
N HIS A 3 -5.98 2.82 45.84
CA HIS A 3 -5.16 3.20 44.68
C HIS A 3 -6.06 3.15 43.44
N THR A 4 -6.50 4.32 42.98
CA THR A 4 -7.12 4.45 41.66
C THR A 4 -6.02 4.17 40.62
N LEU A 5 -6.09 2.99 39.99
CA LEU A 5 -5.24 2.70 38.85
C LEU A 5 -5.50 3.75 37.77
N SER A 6 -4.45 4.42 37.32
CA SER A 6 -4.54 5.34 36.19
C SER A 6 -4.83 4.55 34.92
N LEU A 7 -5.33 5.21 33.87
CA LEU A 7 -5.50 4.58 32.56
C LEU A 7 -4.18 3.98 32.05
N HIS A 8 -3.06 4.65 32.32
CA HIS A 8 -1.72 4.21 31.99
C HIS A 8 -1.34 2.89 32.71
N ASP A 9 -1.73 2.72 33.97
CA ASP A 9 -1.44 1.50 34.73
C ASP A 9 -2.33 0.31 34.30
N ALA A 10 -3.53 0.58 33.78
CA ALA A 10 -4.46 -0.43 33.30
C ALA A 10 -4.16 -0.91 31.86
N LEU A 11 -3.63 -0.03 30.99
CA LEU A 11 -3.35 -0.33 29.59
C LEU A 11 -2.42 -1.54 29.37
N PRO A 12 -1.28 -1.69 30.08
CA PRO A 12 -0.39 -2.84 29.89
C PRO A 12 -1.05 -4.18 30.28
N ILE A 13 -2.06 -4.15 31.14
CA ILE A 13 -2.77 -5.35 31.60
C ILE A 13 -3.91 -5.70 30.63
N SER A 14 -4.56 -4.69 30.07
CA SER A 14 -5.81 -4.85 29.31
C SER A 14 -5.64 -4.87 27.81
N ILE A 15 -4.58 -4.24 27.29
CA ILE A 15 -4.31 -4.14 25.87
C ILE A 15 -2.91 -4.70 25.60
N THR A 16 -2.83 -5.70 24.75
CA THR A 16 -1.55 -6.23 24.26
C THR A 16 -0.87 -5.19 23.38
N GLU A 17 0.42 -4.96 23.59
CA GLU A 17 1.21 -4.10 22.74
C GLU A 17 1.23 -4.67 21.31
N PRO A 18 0.84 -3.88 20.29
CA PRO A 18 0.78 -4.37 18.93
C PRO A 18 2.18 -4.51 18.33
N GLU A 19 2.44 -5.65 17.70
CA GLU A 19 3.63 -5.85 16.91
C GLU A 19 3.40 -5.39 15.46
N PRO A 20 4.35 -4.65 14.85
CA PRO A 20 4.21 -4.19 13.48
C PRO A 20 4.39 -5.35 12.49
N LEU A 21 3.42 -5.58 11.63
CA LEU A 21 3.54 -6.46 10.47
C LEU A 21 3.96 -5.62 9.26
N ILE A 22 5.26 -5.56 9.00
CA ILE A 22 5.85 -4.74 7.94
C ILE A 22 6.28 -5.66 6.79
N SER A 23 5.84 -5.32 5.57
CA SER A 23 6.32 -6.00 4.36
C SER A 23 7.74 -5.54 3.99
N GLU A 24 8.41 -6.30 3.11
CA GLU A 24 9.72 -5.96 2.55
C GLU A 24 9.72 -4.53 1.97
N PHE A 25 8.63 -4.12 1.34
CA PHE A 25 8.43 -2.77 0.82
C PHE A 25 7.47 -1.99 1.72
N SER A 26 7.97 -1.50 2.84
CA SER A 26 7.17 -0.78 3.85
C SER A 26 6.64 0.57 3.36
N ARG A 27 7.27 1.17 2.35
CA ARG A 27 6.92 2.49 1.83
C ARG A 27 7.05 2.55 0.31
N LEU A 28 5.97 2.88 -0.37
CA LEU A 28 5.96 3.08 -1.82
C LEU A 28 6.20 4.54 -2.16
N VAL A 29 7.17 4.79 -3.02
CA VAL A 29 7.51 6.13 -3.52
C VAL A 29 6.47 6.55 -4.55
N GLY A 30 6.12 7.83 -4.59
CA GLY A 30 5.23 8.39 -5.61
C GLY A 30 5.84 8.35 -7.00
N ILE A 31 5.00 8.49 -8.02
CA ILE A 31 5.45 8.52 -9.42
C ILE A 31 6.38 9.71 -9.71
N ASP A 32 6.39 10.73 -8.86
CA ASP A 32 7.29 11.87 -8.88
C ASP A 32 8.73 11.56 -8.42
N GLY A 33 8.96 10.39 -7.83
CA GLY A 33 10.26 9.95 -7.34
C GLY A 33 10.79 10.69 -6.11
N LYS A 34 10.03 11.60 -5.52
CA LYS A 34 10.50 12.50 -4.45
C LYS A 34 9.89 12.15 -3.11
N SER A 35 8.60 11.96 -3.06
CA SER A 35 7.85 11.81 -1.83
C SER A 35 7.12 10.48 -1.76
N LYS A 36 6.57 10.16 -0.58
CA LYS A 36 5.66 9.03 -0.41
C LYS A 36 4.47 9.15 -1.35
N MET A 37 4.02 8.04 -1.93
CA MET A 37 2.77 7.98 -2.68
C MET A 37 1.61 8.54 -1.84
N SER A 38 0.91 9.53 -2.37
CA SER A 38 -0.18 10.22 -1.68
C SER A 38 -1.24 10.72 -2.64
N LYS A 39 -2.52 10.60 -2.24
CA LYS A 39 -3.65 11.13 -3.00
C LYS A 39 -3.61 12.65 -3.11
N SER A 40 -3.27 13.33 -2.01
CA SER A 40 -3.22 14.80 -1.96
C SER A 40 -2.12 15.40 -2.83
N LEU A 41 -1.04 14.64 -3.11
CA LEU A 41 0.04 15.05 -3.98
C LEU A 41 -0.19 14.64 -5.45
N ASN A 42 -1.27 13.93 -5.74
CA ASN A 42 -1.60 13.41 -7.07
C ASN A 42 -0.45 12.62 -7.73
N ASN A 43 0.40 11.98 -6.92
CA ASN A 43 1.58 11.22 -7.33
C ASN A 43 1.39 9.71 -7.18
N CYS A 44 0.13 9.23 -7.20
CA CYS A 44 -0.20 7.83 -6.99
C CYS A 44 -0.90 7.19 -8.19
N ILE A 45 -0.69 5.87 -8.32
CA ILE A 45 -1.48 4.99 -9.17
C ILE A 45 -2.59 4.43 -8.29
N TYR A 46 -3.84 4.65 -8.69
CA TYR A 46 -5.01 4.17 -7.95
C TYR A 46 -5.35 2.73 -8.35
N LEU A 47 -5.86 1.94 -7.40
CA LEU A 47 -6.37 0.60 -7.69
C LEU A 47 -7.53 0.59 -8.69
N ILE A 48 -8.19 1.73 -8.88
CA ILE A 48 -9.32 1.93 -9.79
C ILE A 48 -8.90 2.47 -11.15
N ASP A 49 -7.65 2.87 -11.32
CA ASP A 49 -7.17 3.39 -12.60
C ASP A 49 -7.36 2.33 -13.70
N ASN A 50 -7.89 2.74 -14.83
CA ASN A 50 -7.96 1.88 -16.00
C ASN A 50 -6.58 1.71 -16.66
N GLN A 51 -6.48 0.83 -17.65
CA GLN A 51 -5.20 0.53 -18.31
C GLN A 51 -4.56 1.78 -18.93
N GLU A 52 -5.34 2.66 -19.54
CA GLU A 52 -4.83 3.88 -20.15
C GLU A 52 -4.28 4.86 -19.11
N GLU A 53 -4.99 5.01 -17.98
CA GLU A 53 -4.57 5.86 -16.88
C GLU A 53 -3.27 5.36 -16.25
N VAL A 54 -3.16 4.04 -16.02
CA VAL A 54 -1.91 3.42 -15.54
C VAL A 54 -0.78 3.67 -16.53
N ASN A 55 -1.00 3.42 -17.81
CA ASN A 55 0.01 3.64 -18.85
C ASN A 55 0.48 5.11 -18.87
N LYS A 56 -0.46 6.07 -18.84
CA LYS A 56 -0.15 7.51 -18.80
C LYS A 56 0.67 7.88 -17.57
N LYS A 57 0.30 7.36 -16.39
CA LYS A 57 1.00 7.63 -15.13
C LYS A 57 2.40 7.02 -15.12
N VAL A 58 2.54 5.78 -15.58
CA VAL A 58 3.86 5.13 -15.68
C VAL A 58 4.78 5.86 -16.66
N MET A 59 4.27 6.28 -17.81
CA MET A 59 5.06 7.05 -18.77
C MET A 59 5.53 8.40 -18.21
N LYS A 60 4.79 9.00 -17.27
CA LYS A 60 5.14 10.23 -16.57
C LYS A 60 6.00 10.01 -15.32
N MET A 61 6.28 8.76 -14.93
CA MET A 61 7.14 8.50 -13.77
C MET A 61 8.48 9.18 -13.93
N PHE A 62 8.97 9.69 -12.79
CA PHE A 62 10.29 10.31 -12.72
C PHE A 62 11.37 9.34 -13.19
N THR A 63 12.27 9.86 -14.00
CA THR A 63 13.51 9.22 -14.44
C THR A 63 14.63 10.22 -14.27
N ASP A 64 15.89 9.78 -14.33
CA ASP A 64 17.06 10.64 -14.16
C ASP A 64 17.07 11.76 -15.23
N PRO A 65 16.95 13.03 -14.83
CA PRO A 65 16.93 14.14 -15.77
C PRO A 65 18.25 14.33 -16.52
N ASN A 66 19.35 13.80 -16.00
CA ASN A 66 20.66 13.87 -16.68
C ASN A 66 20.78 12.83 -17.80
N ARG A 67 19.85 11.90 -17.87
CA ARG A 67 19.80 10.85 -18.88
C ARG A 67 18.95 11.27 -20.06
N THR A 68 19.54 12.05 -20.97
CA THR A 68 18.87 12.59 -22.15
C THR A 68 18.86 11.63 -23.36
N SER A 69 19.66 10.55 -23.30
CA SER A 69 19.75 9.52 -24.36
C SER A 69 19.80 8.11 -23.73
N PRO A 70 19.30 7.08 -24.43
CA PRO A 70 19.43 5.68 -24.01
C PRO A 70 20.86 5.20 -23.80
N ASP A 71 21.82 5.82 -24.49
CA ASP A 71 23.26 5.48 -24.46
C ASP A 71 23.96 6.00 -23.19
N ILE A 72 23.32 6.88 -22.45
CA ILE A 72 23.87 7.40 -21.20
C ILE A 72 23.58 6.40 -20.08
N PRO A 73 24.61 5.94 -19.33
CA PRO A 73 24.41 5.12 -18.15
C PRO A 73 23.49 5.79 -17.13
N GLY A 74 22.55 5.03 -16.58
CA GLY A 74 21.59 5.54 -15.61
C GLY A 74 21.80 4.94 -14.21
N LYS A 75 21.26 5.63 -13.21
CA LYS A 75 21.25 5.17 -11.80
C LYS A 75 19.97 4.40 -11.53
N VAL A 76 20.11 3.17 -11.06
CA VAL A 76 18.99 2.28 -10.67
C VAL A 76 18.51 2.60 -9.28
N GLU A 77 19.43 2.86 -8.35
CA GLU A 77 19.15 3.09 -6.94
C GLU A 77 18.31 4.37 -6.76
N GLY A 78 17.17 4.21 -6.08
CA GLY A 78 16.22 5.32 -5.85
C GLY A 78 15.36 5.69 -7.06
N ASN A 79 15.52 5.03 -8.20
CA ASN A 79 14.67 5.25 -9.36
C ASN A 79 13.31 4.56 -9.16
N PRO A 80 12.19 5.32 -9.15
CA PRO A 80 10.88 4.77 -8.87
C PRO A 80 10.45 3.68 -9.86
N VAL A 81 10.89 3.76 -11.12
CA VAL A 81 10.54 2.76 -12.14
C VAL A 81 11.08 1.38 -11.76
N PHE A 82 12.32 1.30 -11.25
CA PHE A 82 12.90 0.03 -10.82
C PHE A 82 12.34 -0.44 -9.47
N ILE A 83 12.06 0.47 -8.53
CA ILE A 83 11.38 0.13 -7.28
C ILE A 83 10.03 -0.55 -7.58
N TYR A 84 9.26 -0.01 -8.51
CA TYR A 84 7.98 -0.62 -8.90
C TYR A 84 8.16 -1.94 -9.67
N HIS A 85 9.19 -2.08 -10.49
CA HIS A 85 9.52 -3.36 -11.12
C HIS A 85 9.85 -4.42 -10.08
N ASP A 86 10.66 -4.09 -9.06
CA ASP A 86 11.01 -5.01 -7.99
C ASP A 86 9.79 -5.53 -7.23
N ILE A 87 8.77 -4.69 -7.08
CA ILE A 87 7.54 -5.04 -6.38
C ILE A 87 6.57 -5.82 -7.27
N PHE A 88 6.27 -5.29 -8.46
CA PHE A 88 5.12 -5.72 -9.26
C PHE A 88 5.47 -6.60 -10.46
N ASN A 89 6.71 -6.61 -10.93
CA ASN A 89 7.12 -7.49 -12.03
C ASN A 89 7.51 -8.87 -11.47
N GLN A 90 6.75 -9.89 -11.87
CA GLN A 90 7.00 -11.27 -11.47
C GLN A 90 8.23 -11.88 -12.15
N ASN A 91 8.61 -11.37 -13.32
CA ASN A 91 9.79 -11.83 -14.05
C ASN A 91 11.06 -11.13 -13.53
N LYS A 92 11.63 -11.67 -12.45
CA LYS A 92 12.82 -11.07 -11.82
C LYS A 92 14.04 -11.06 -12.75
N SER A 93 14.18 -12.07 -13.61
CA SER A 93 15.28 -12.11 -14.58
C SER A 93 15.21 -10.97 -15.58
N GLU A 94 14.01 -10.62 -16.05
CA GLU A 94 13.82 -9.44 -16.93
C GLU A 94 14.18 -8.15 -16.21
N VAL A 95 13.80 -8.02 -14.93
CA VAL A 95 14.11 -6.83 -14.13
C VAL A 95 15.62 -6.67 -13.94
N ASP A 96 16.33 -7.77 -13.66
CA ASP A 96 17.78 -7.76 -13.49
C ASP A 96 18.49 -7.41 -14.80
N GLU A 97 18.02 -7.96 -15.93
CA GLU A 97 18.51 -7.59 -17.25
C GLU A 97 18.30 -6.09 -17.54
N PHE A 98 17.12 -5.56 -17.23
CA PHE A 98 16.84 -4.13 -17.38
C PHE A 98 17.80 -3.26 -16.55
N LYS A 99 18.04 -3.64 -15.30
CA LYS A 99 18.97 -2.94 -14.40
C LYS A 99 20.38 -2.93 -14.96
N ASP A 100 20.86 -4.07 -15.46
CA ASP A 100 22.19 -4.19 -16.05
C ASP A 100 22.35 -3.37 -17.33
N ARG A 101 21.37 -3.45 -18.23
CA ARG A 101 21.36 -2.66 -19.47
C ARG A 101 21.25 -1.16 -19.18
N TYR A 102 20.48 -0.78 -18.15
CA TYR A 102 20.31 0.61 -17.75
C TYR A 102 21.61 1.22 -17.22
N LYS A 103 22.31 0.49 -16.37
CA LYS A 103 23.64 0.89 -15.84
C LYS A 103 24.69 1.01 -16.93
N LYS A 104 24.53 0.28 -18.03
CA LYS A 104 25.44 0.27 -19.19
C LYS A 104 25.03 1.24 -20.30
N GLY A 105 23.94 1.99 -20.17
CA GLY A 105 23.42 2.84 -21.24
C GLY A 105 23.02 2.03 -22.49
N LYS A 106 22.32 0.93 -22.33
CA LYS A 106 21.91 0.02 -23.42
C LYS A 106 20.41 -0.20 -23.52
N ILE A 107 19.62 0.59 -22.81
CA ILE A 107 18.15 0.51 -22.82
C ILE A 107 17.53 1.88 -22.57
N GLY A 108 16.42 2.17 -23.22
CA GLY A 108 15.68 3.42 -23.04
C GLY A 108 14.64 3.36 -21.92
N ASP A 109 14.37 4.49 -21.26
CA ASP A 109 13.36 4.60 -20.23
C ASP A 109 11.97 4.20 -20.71
N VAL A 110 11.64 4.46 -21.96
CA VAL A 110 10.34 4.12 -22.56
C VAL A 110 10.11 2.60 -22.60
N GLU A 111 11.15 1.82 -22.94
CA GLU A 111 11.08 0.36 -22.99
C GLU A 111 10.79 -0.22 -21.59
N ILE A 112 11.53 0.23 -20.58
CA ILE A 112 11.38 -0.20 -19.19
C ILE A 112 10.00 0.19 -18.67
N LYS A 113 9.56 1.43 -18.92
CA LYS A 113 8.24 1.92 -18.51
C LYS A 113 7.09 1.15 -19.16
N LYS A 114 7.21 0.74 -20.42
CA LYS A 114 6.20 -0.09 -21.09
C LYS A 114 6.08 -1.48 -20.43
N SER A 115 7.20 -2.11 -20.12
CA SER A 115 7.19 -3.38 -19.38
C SER A 115 6.57 -3.22 -17.98
N LEU A 116 6.93 -2.15 -17.26
CA LEU A 116 6.31 -1.84 -15.96
C LEU A 116 4.80 -1.64 -16.06
N ALA A 117 4.34 -0.88 -17.05
CA ALA A 117 2.91 -0.66 -17.26
C ALA A 117 2.15 -1.95 -17.51
N LYS A 118 2.74 -2.89 -18.27
CA LYS A 118 2.18 -4.23 -18.49
C LYS A 118 2.09 -5.01 -17.18
N SER A 119 3.14 -5.03 -16.38
CA SER A 119 3.18 -5.74 -15.09
C SER A 119 2.17 -5.18 -14.10
N LEU A 120 2.06 -3.85 -14.01
CA LEU A 120 1.06 -3.18 -13.15
C LEU A 120 -0.37 -3.45 -13.61
N ASN A 121 -0.65 -3.43 -14.90
CA ASN A 121 -1.97 -3.74 -15.43
C ASN A 121 -2.36 -5.19 -15.15
N LEU A 122 -1.43 -6.13 -15.28
CA LEU A 122 -1.66 -7.54 -14.92
C LEU A 122 -1.96 -7.70 -13.42
N PHE A 123 -1.23 -6.99 -12.57
CA PHE A 123 -1.47 -6.99 -11.12
C PHE A 123 -2.84 -6.39 -10.75
N LEU A 124 -3.25 -5.31 -11.41
CA LEU A 124 -4.48 -4.58 -11.11
C LEU A 124 -5.74 -5.23 -11.69
N GLU A 125 -5.62 -6.06 -12.72
CA GLU A 125 -6.78 -6.62 -13.43
C GLU A 125 -7.74 -7.40 -12.52
N PRO A 126 -7.30 -8.36 -11.69
CA PRO A 126 -8.21 -9.09 -10.80
C PRO A 126 -8.89 -8.17 -9.77
N ILE A 127 -8.24 -7.10 -9.37
CA ILE A 127 -8.81 -6.09 -8.45
C ILE A 127 -9.93 -5.32 -9.16
N ARG A 128 -9.71 -4.93 -10.41
CA ARG A 128 -10.71 -4.23 -11.25
C ARG A 128 -11.94 -5.12 -11.50
N GLU A 129 -11.70 -6.39 -11.86
CA GLU A 129 -12.75 -7.37 -12.08
C GLU A 129 -13.61 -7.57 -10.83
N ARG A 130 -12.97 -7.81 -9.68
CA ARG A 130 -13.68 -7.97 -8.41
C ARG A 130 -14.50 -6.71 -8.04
N ARG A 131 -13.93 -5.54 -8.26
CA ARG A 131 -14.64 -4.28 -8.06
C ARG A 131 -15.87 -4.15 -8.96
N LEU A 132 -15.76 -4.52 -10.23
CA LEU A 132 -16.89 -4.47 -11.17
C LEU A 132 -18.00 -5.45 -10.77
N GLN A 133 -17.65 -6.64 -10.28
CA GLN A 133 -18.63 -7.60 -9.75
C GLN A 133 -19.37 -7.02 -8.54
N LEU A 134 -18.63 -6.52 -7.54
CA LEU A 134 -19.23 -5.92 -6.35
C LEU A 134 -20.08 -4.68 -6.65
N LYS A 135 -19.69 -3.87 -7.64
CA LYS A 135 -20.47 -2.69 -8.05
C LYS A 135 -21.87 -3.06 -8.54
N LYS A 136 -22.06 -4.25 -9.11
CA LYS A 136 -23.34 -4.75 -9.56
C LYS A 136 -24.24 -5.22 -8.42
N ASN A 137 -23.67 -5.59 -7.30
CA ASN A 137 -24.39 -6.13 -6.14
C ASN A 137 -24.15 -5.26 -4.89
N ARG A 138 -24.92 -4.17 -4.78
CA ARG A 138 -24.80 -3.25 -3.65
C ARG A 138 -25.21 -3.89 -2.32
N SER A 139 -26.15 -4.82 -2.29
CA SER A 139 -26.57 -5.49 -1.06
C SER A 139 -25.42 -6.27 -0.45
N GLU A 140 -24.65 -7.04 -1.25
CA GLU A 140 -23.47 -7.76 -0.80
C GLU A 140 -22.43 -6.84 -0.10
N ILE A 141 -22.26 -5.61 -0.63
CA ILE A 141 -21.35 -4.62 0.00
C ILE A 141 -21.87 -4.20 1.38
N PHE A 142 -23.17 -3.93 1.49
CA PHE A 142 -23.77 -3.58 2.78
C PHE A 142 -23.70 -4.72 3.78
N ASP A 143 -23.94 -5.96 3.35
CA ASP A 143 -23.84 -7.15 4.20
C ASP A 143 -22.42 -7.33 4.75
N ILE A 144 -21.39 -7.17 3.91
CA ILE A 144 -19.98 -7.20 4.33
C ILE A 144 -19.69 -6.11 5.37
N ILE A 145 -20.18 -4.89 5.16
CA ILE A 145 -19.95 -3.77 6.09
C ILE A 145 -20.67 -4.02 7.43
N ILE A 146 -21.91 -4.48 7.40
CA ILE A 146 -22.70 -4.75 8.60
C ILE A 146 -22.08 -5.88 9.41
N ASP A 147 -21.74 -7.01 8.76
CA ASP A 147 -21.08 -8.14 9.41
C ASP A 147 -19.74 -7.73 10.03
N GLY A 148 -18.89 -7.05 9.24
CA GLY A 148 -17.59 -6.55 9.72
C GLY A 148 -17.74 -5.58 10.91
N SER A 149 -18.71 -4.66 10.85
CA SER A 149 -19.01 -3.73 11.93
C SER A 149 -19.51 -4.43 13.18
N THR A 150 -20.33 -5.47 13.02
CA THR A 150 -20.85 -6.27 14.15
C THR A 150 -19.72 -7.01 14.86
N ARG A 151 -18.82 -7.66 14.10
CA ARG A 151 -17.63 -8.32 14.66
C ARG A 151 -16.70 -7.34 15.38
N ALA A 152 -16.42 -6.20 14.76
CA ALA A 152 -15.57 -5.16 15.34
C ALA A 152 -16.20 -4.59 16.63
N ARG A 153 -17.51 -4.35 16.64
CA ARG A 153 -18.22 -3.85 17.84
C ARG A 153 -18.16 -4.84 19.00
N LYS A 154 -18.31 -6.15 18.71
CA LYS A 154 -18.18 -7.18 19.73
C LYS A 154 -16.80 -7.16 20.37
N LEU A 155 -15.74 -7.18 19.56
CA LEU A 155 -14.36 -7.15 20.04
C LEU A 155 -14.04 -5.87 20.81
N ALA A 156 -14.49 -4.72 20.30
CA ALA A 156 -14.30 -3.43 20.96
C ALA A 156 -15.00 -3.41 22.33
N LYS A 157 -16.24 -3.94 22.43
CA LYS A 157 -16.97 -4.02 23.69
C LYS A 157 -16.22 -4.88 24.72
N GLU A 158 -15.79 -6.08 24.33
CA GLU A 158 -15.02 -6.98 25.19
C GLU A 158 -13.73 -6.31 25.72
N ASN A 159 -13.03 -5.55 24.88
CA ASN A 159 -11.83 -4.80 25.28
C ASN A 159 -12.16 -3.66 26.25
N ILE A 160 -13.21 -2.89 25.96
CA ILE A 160 -13.65 -1.78 26.83
C ILE A 160 -14.09 -2.31 28.19
N ASP A 161 -14.83 -3.41 28.23
CA ASP A 161 -15.28 -4.02 29.49
C ASP A 161 -14.06 -4.47 30.32
N ARG A 162 -13.06 -5.12 29.72
CA ARG A 162 -11.81 -5.48 30.41
C ARG A 162 -11.05 -4.27 30.95
N ILE A 163 -10.98 -3.18 30.18
CA ILE A 163 -10.34 -1.93 30.63
C ILE A 163 -11.08 -1.35 31.83
N LYS A 164 -12.42 -1.28 31.77
CA LYS A 164 -13.26 -0.79 32.87
C LYS A 164 -13.11 -1.62 34.13
N ASP A 165 -13.07 -2.95 34.00
CA ASP A 165 -12.85 -3.88 35.12
C ASP A 165 -11.48 -3.65 35.76
N SER A 166 -10.41 -3.51 34.94
CA SER A 166 -9.04 -3.23 35.41
C SER A 166 -8.94 -1.91 36.16
N MET A 167 -9.68 -0.89 35.71
CA MET A 167 -9.75 0.44 36.33
C MET A 167 -10.72 0.50 37.50
N LYS A 168 -11.48 -0.60 37.80
CA LYS A 168 -12.54 -0.66 38.84
C LYS A 168 -13.63 0.42 38.66
N ILE A 169 -13.95 0.76 37.41
CA ILE A 169 -15.00 1.73 37.03
C ILE A 169 -16.18 1.07 36.33
N ASN A 170 -16.24 -0.26 36.34
CA ASN A 170 -17.37 -1.01 35.80
C ASN A 170 -18.47 -1.02 36.82
N PHE A 171 -19.31 0.01 36.83
CA PHE A 171 -20.51 0.05 37.66
C PHE A 171 -21.55 -0.90 37.02
N LYS A 172 -21.75 -2.08 37.60
CA LYS A 172 -22.92 -2.86 37.25
C LYS A 172 -24.14 -2.04 37.67
N GLU A 173 -25.06 -1.80 36.76
CA GLU A 173 -26.35 -1.22 37.11
C GLU A 173 -26.94 -2.06 38.22
N ILE A 174 -27.24 -1.40 39.36
CA ILE A 174 -27.85 -2.00 40.56
C ILE A 174 -29.32 -2.25 40.25
#